data_36ec7f7a3546eb64cd40afe49aa9c2b7
#
_entry.id   36ec7f7a3546eb64cd40afe49aa9c2b7
#
_cell.length_a   1.000
_cell.length_b   1.000
_cell.length_c   1.000
_cell.angle_alpha   90.00
_cell.angle_beta   90.00
_cell.angle_gamma   90.00
#
_symmetry.space_group_name_H-M   'P 1'
#
loop_
_entity.id
_entity.type
_entity.pdbx_description
1 polymer ?
#
loop_
_entity_poly.entity_id
_entity_poly.type
_entity_poly.pdbx_seq_one_letter_code
_entity_poly.pdbx_strand_id
1 'polypeptide(L)'
;PLAGDGAGILIQLPDKFLREECTDLGMNLPSAGEYGVGMTFLPQDEKSRAKCEEAIESIINAEGQKTLGWRDLPTDNSFLSETVREMEPFIRQVFIGKGANCSDINQFESKLFIIRKQTHQLIANNHLAGDEILVRDQIFAPIAR
;
A
#
# COMPACT_ATOMS: atom_id res chain seq x y z
N PRO A 1 12.13 23.94 -13.72
CA PRO A 1 11.80 22.94 -12.72
C PRO A 1 10.40 22.44 -12.99
N LEU A 2 10.27 21.20 -13.46
CA LEU A 2 8.99 20.55 -13.70
C LEU A 2 8.70 19.63 -12.52
N ALA A 3 8.28 20.21 -11.41
CA ALA A 3 7.58 19.47 -10.39
C ALA A 3 6.10 19.48 -10.80
N GLY A 4 5.57 18.32 -11.17
CA GLY A 4 4.13 18.18 -11.40
C GLY A 4 3.42 17.98 -10.08
N ASP A 5 2.15 18.40 -9.99
CA ASP A 5 1.31 18.21 -8.80
C ASP A 5 0.85 16.75 -8.63
N GLY A 6 1.34 15.84 -9.46
CA GLY A 6 0.92 14.45 -9.52
C GLY A 6 -0.40 14.26 -10.25
N ALA A 7 -0.71 13.02 -10.57
CA ALA A 7 -1.97 12.62 -11.17
C ALA A 7 -2.38 11.25 -10.59
N GLY A 8 -3.67 11.03 -10.48
CA GLY A 8 -4.20 9.76 -10.01
C GLY A 8 -5.53 9.44 -10.65
N ILE A 9 -5.81 8.17 -10.78
CA ILE A 9 -7.11 7.67 -11.21
C ILE A 9 -7.66 6.70 -10.18
N LEU A 10 -8.97 6.68 -10.04
CA LEU A 10 -9.66 5.66 -9.28
C LEU A 10 -10.22 4.64 -10.27
N ILE A 11 -9.79 3.39 -10.13
CA ILE A 11 -10.24 2.28 -10.98
C ILE A 11 -10.79 1.16 -10.11
N GLN A 12 -11.68 0.37 -10.68
CA GLN A 12 -12.05 -0.91 -10.09
C GLN A 12 -10.84 -1.85 -10.09
N LEU A 13 -10.73 -2.69 -9.08
CA LEU A 13 -9.62 -3.62 -8.91
C LEU A 13 -9.53 -4.57 -10.13
N PRO A 14 -8.43 -4.55 -10.91
CA PRO A 14 -8.27 -5.40 -12.08
C PRO A 14 -7.88 -6.83 -11.67
N ASP A 15 -8.83 -7.62 -11.12
CA ASP A 15 -8.59 -8.92 -10.50
C ASP A 15 -7.79 -9.86 -11.39
N LYS A 16 -8.14 -9.97 -12.68
CA LYS A 16 -7.44 -10.86 -13.61
C LYS A 16 -5.95 -10.53 -13.72
N PHE A 17 -5.64 -9.25 -13.93
CA PHE A 17 -4.25 -8.77 -14.03
C PHE A 17 -3.48 -9.01 -12.72
N LEU A 18 -4.06 -8.63 -11.58
CA LEU A 18 -3.40 -8.81 -10.30
C LEU A 18 -3.17 -10.27 -9.95
N ARG A 19 -4.07 -11.14 -10.35
CA ARG A 19 -3.94 -12.59 -10.14
C ARG A 19 -2.79 -13.18 -10.95
N GLU A 20 -2.64 -12.76 -12.19
CA GLU A 20 -1.50 -13.15 -13.04
C GLU A 20 -0.18 -12.67 -12.41
N GLU A 21 -0.06 -11.39 -12.09
CA GLU A 21 1.13 -10.81 -11.46
C GLU A 21 1.49 -11.45 -10.10
N CYS A 22 0.49 -11.70 -9.26
CA CYS A 22 0.70 -12.33 -7.96
C CYS A 22 1.10 -13.80 -8.05
N THR A 23 0.62 -14.51 -9.05
CA THR A 23 1.01 -15.91 -9.32
C THR A 23 2.51 -16.01 -9.63
N ASP A 24 3.03 -15.08 -10.43
CA ASP A 24 4.45 -15.01 -10.77
C ASP A 24 5.33 -14.72 -9.54
N LEU A 25 4.77 -14.05 -8.54
CA LEU A 25 5.40 -13.77 -7.25
C LEU A 25 5.17 -14.87 -6.20
N GLY A 26 4.50 -15.95 -6.54
CA GLY A 26 4.15 -17.04 -5.62
C GLY A 26 3.04 -16.70 -4.63
N MET A 27 2.29 -15.62 -4.85
CA MET A 27 1.13 -15.25 -4.03
C MET A 27 -0.16 -15.83 -4.59
N ASN A 28 -0.94 -16.50 -3.74
CA ASN A 28 -2.27 -16.99 -4.09
C ASN A 28 -3.33 -16.02 -3.58
N LEU A 29 -4.01 -15.33 -4.48
CA LEU A 29 -5.11 -14.45 -4.13
C LEU A 29 -6.40 -15.23 -3.90
N PRO A 30 -7.19 -14.91 -2.85
CA PRO A 30 -8.52 -15.48 -2.68
C PRO A 30 -9.48 -15.02 -3.79
N SER A 31 -10.74 -15.40 -3.70
CA SER A 31 -11.75 -14.99 -4.67
C SER A 31 -11.89 -13.45 -4.74
N ALA A 32 -12.35 -12.96 -5.87
CA ALA A 32 -12.66 -11.53 -6.03
C ALA A 32 -13.66 -11.08 -4.95
N GLY A 33 -13.38 -9.95 -4.30
CA GLY A 33 -14.14 -9.45 -3.16
C GLY A 33 -13.69 -9.98 -1.79
N GLU A 34 -12.76 -10.95 -1.75
CA GLU A 34 -12.19 -11.47 -0.51
C GLU A 34 -10.77 -10.94 -0.23
N TYR A 35 -10.30 -10.01 -1.03
CA TYR A 35 -9.05 -9.30 -0.79
C TYR A 35 -9.14 -7.84 -1.21
N GLY A 36 -8.27 -7.03 -0.64
CA GLY A 36 -8.07 -5.63 -1.01
C GLY A 36 -6.61 -5.36 -1.33
N VAL A 37 -6.34 -4.28 -2.03
CA VAL A 37 -4.99 -3.85 -2.41
C VAL A 37 -4.76 -2.43 -1.94
N GLY A 38 -3.73 -2.22 -1.15
CA GLY A 38 -3.28 -0.91 -0.71
C GLY A 38 -2.06 -0.46 -1.50
N MET A 39 -2.10 0.73 -2.09
CA MET A 39 -0.94 1.39 -2.67
C MET A 39 -0.17 2.10 -1.56
N THR A 40 1.12 1.79 -1.43
CA THR A 40 1.98 2.36 -0.40
C THR A 40 3.14 3.13 -1.02
N PHE A 41 3.45 4.26 -0.43
CA PHE A 41 4.57 5.12 -0.80
C PHE A 41 5.55 5.12 0.38
N LEU A 42 6.62 4.38 0.25
CA LEU A 42 7.52 4.01 1.33
C LEU A 42 8.89 4.70 1.21
N PRO A 43 9.68 4.76 2.30
CA PRO A 43 11.05 5.24 2.24
C PRO A 43 11.93 4.46 1.26
N GLN A 44 12.85 5.15 0.59
CA GLN A 44 13.89 4.51 -0.22
C GLN A 44 14.85 3.71 0.65
N ASP A 45 15.17 4.19 1.86
CA ASP A 45 16.01 3.46 2.81
C ASP A 45 15.36 2.14 3.22
N GLU A 46 16.06 1.04 2.98
CA GLU A 46 15.55 -0.31 3.20
C GLU A 46 15.16 -0.58 4.67
N LYS A 47 15.92 -0.06 5.62
CA LYS A 47 15.65 -0.27 7.05
C LYS A 47 14.39 0.48 7.50
N SER A 48 14.24 1.71 7.03
CA SER A 48 13.05 2.53 7.32
C SER A 48 11.82 1.95 6.62
N ARG A 49 11.98 1.47 5.38
CA ARG A 49 10.93 0.78 4.64
C ARG A 49 10.45 -0.47 5.35
N ALA A 50 11.36 -1.34 5.79
CA ALA A 50 11.01 -2.56 6.53
C ALA A 50 10.22 -2.26 7.81
N LYS A 51 10.58 -1.21 8.56
CA LYS A 51 9.81 -0.78 9.74
C LYS A 51 8.39 -0.33 9.39
N CYS A 52 8.23 0.39 8.29
CA CYS A 52 6.91 0.80 7.83
C CYS A 52 6.07 -0.41 7.42
N GLU A 53 6.64 -1.35 6.70
CA GLU A 53 5.99 -2.60 6.29
C GLU A 53 5.55 -3.43 7.51
N GLU A 54 6.44 -3.64 8.48
CA GLU A 54 6.13 -4.34 9.73
C GLU A 54 5.00 -3.66 10.51
N ALA A 55 5.01 -2.33 10.57
CA ALA A 55 3.95 -1.56 11.20
C ALA A 55 2.60 -1.74 10.50
N ILE A 56 2.58 -1.72 9.18
CA ILE A 56 1.38 -1.97 8.36
C ILE A 56 0.85 -3.39 8.60
N GLU A 57 1.71 -4.39 8.55
CA GLU A 57 1.34 -5.79 8.79
C GLU A 57 0.80 -6.01 10.20
N SER A 58 1.40 -5.36 11.20
CA SER A 58 0.94 -5.40 12.58
C SER A 58 -0.49 -4.87 12.72
N ILE A 59 -0.80 -3.76 12.04
CA ILE A 59 -2.15 -3.18 12.04
C ILE A 59 -3.14 -4.10 11.32
N ILE A 60 -2.77 -4.66 10.16
CA ILE A 60 -3.60 -5.61 9.40
C ILE A 60 -3.98 -6.79 10.30
N ASN A 61 -3.00 -7.37 10.99
CA ASN A 61 -3.20 -8.48 11.89
C ASN A 61 -4.05 -8.11 13.12
N ALA A 62 -3.82 -6.93 13.72
CA ALA A 62 -4.60 -6.43 14.86
C ALA A 62 -6.08 -6.24 14.50
N GLU A 63 -6.38 -5.85 13.27
CA GLU A 63 -7.75 -5.74 12.75
C GLU A 63 -8.35 -7.08 12.32
N GLY A 64 -7.62 -8.18 12.51
CA GLY A 64 -8.07 -9.55 12.24
C GLY A 64 -8.09 -9.91 10.76
N GLN A 65 -7.35 -9.15 9.93
CA GLN A 65 -7.16 -9.43 8.53
C GLN A 65 -5.82 -10.14 8.29
N LYS A 66 -5.53 -10.51 7.03
CA LYS A 66 -4.32 -11.27 6.68
C LYS A 66 -3.50 -10.51 5.65
N THR A 67 -2.22 -10.31 5.89
CA THR A 67 -1.29 -9.91 4.83
C THR A 67 -1.05 -11.11 3.91
N LEU A 68 -1.40 -10.97 2.63
CA LEU A 68 -1.16 -12.00 1.62
C LEU A 68 0.22 -11.88 1.00
N GLY A 69 0.74 -10.66 0.92
CA GLY A 69 2.08 -10.37 0.42
C GLY A 69 2.21 -8.94 -0.12
N TRP A 70 3.39 -8.68 -0.66
CA TRP A 70 3.79 -7.39 -1.20
C TRP A 70 4.23 -7.52 -2.65
N ARG A 71 3.92 -6.51 -3.46
CA ARG A 71 4.37 -6.39 -4.85
C ARG A 71 5.06 -5.06 -5.06
N ASP A 72 6.27 -5.09 -5.59
CA ASP A 72 6.97 -3.88 -6.03
C ASP A 72 6.37 -3.41 -7.34
N LEU A 73 6.13 -2.11 -7.45
CA LEU A 73 5.61 -1.52 -8.67
C LEU A 73 6.76 -1.12 -9.60
N PRO A 74 6.71 -1.51 -10.87
CA PRO A 74 7.65 -0.99 -11.84
C PRO A 74 7.41 0.52 -12.03
N THR A 75 8.47 1.30 -11.90
CA THR A 75 8.46 2.74 -12.11
C THR A 75 9.46 3.12 -13.20
N ASP A 76 9.10 4.07 -14.05
CA ASP A 76 10.02 4.70 -15.01
C ASP A 76 10.24 6.15 -14.59
N ASN A 77 11.41 6.43 -14.04
CA ASN A 77 11.83 7.74 -13.59
C ASN A 77 12.89 8.38 -14.50
N SER A 78 13.12 7.81 -15.68
CA SER A 78 14.18 8.22 -16.60
C SER A 78 14.08 9.68 -17.06
N PHE A 79 12.86 10.21 -17.10
CA PHE A 79 12.56 11.60 -17.52
C PHE A 79 12.52 12.59 -16.36
N LEU A 80 12.65 12.15 -15.11
CA LEU A 80 12.63 13.03 -13.95
C LEU A 80 14.00 13.70 -13.74
N SER A 81 13.99 14.93 -13.21
CA SER A 81 15.22 15.59 -12.77
C SER A 81 15.83 14.86 -11.56
N GLU A 82 17.14 15.02 -11.36
CA GLU A 82 17.86 14.40 -10.25
C GLU A 82 17.23 14.74 -8.89
N THR A 83 16.92 16.02 -8.66
CA THR A 83 16.25 16.48 -7.42
C THR A 83 14.91 15.81 -7.16
N VAL A 84 14.14 15.52 -8.22
CA VAL A 84 12.85 14.85 -8.08
C VAL A 84 13.03 13.37 -7.80
N ARG A 85 14.03 12.72 -8.42
CA ARG A 85 14.36 11.31 -8.14
C ARG A 85 14.81 11.08 -6.71
N GLU A 86 15.55 12.02 -6.12
CA GLU A 86 15.97 11.94 -4.72
C GLU A 86 14.78 11.94 -3.74
N MET A 87 13.67 12.55 -4.15
CA MET A 87 12.45 12.61 -3.35
C MET A 87 11.40 11.54 -3.71
N GLU A 88 11.70 10.70 -4.70
CA GLU A 88 10.77 9.66 -5.16
C GLU A 88 10.57 8.60 -4.06
N PRO A 89 9.31 8.27 -3.70
CA PRO A 89 9.06 7.18 -2.77
C PRO A 89 9.29 5.81 -3.42
N PHE A 90 9.57 4.81 -2.61
CA PHE A 90 9.52 3.42 -3.05
C PHE A 90 8.06 2.95 -3.06
N ILE A 91 7.54 2.59 -4.23
CA ILE A 91 6.12 2.29 -4.39
C ILE A 91 5.87 0.79 -4.36
N ARG A 92 5.02 0.34 -3.42
CA ARG A 92 4.61 -1.06 -3.27
C ARG A 92 3.10 -1.20 -3.16
N GLN A 93 2.62 -2.37 -3.51
CA GLN A 93 1.25 -2.81 -3.21
C GLN A 93 1.28 -3.82 -2.06
N VAL A 94 0.43 -3.62 -1.05
CA VAL A 94 0.13 -4.62 -0.04
C VAL A 94 -1.19 -5.29 -0.37
N PHE A 95 -1.21 -6.62 -0.35
CA PHE A 95 -2.40 -7.44 -0.57
C PHE A 95 -2.93 -7.92 0.78
N ILE A 96 -4.20 -7.62 1.05
CA ILE A 96 -4.87 -7.87 2.33
C ILE A 96 -6.03 -8.81 2.09
N GLY A 97 -5.97 -10.00 2.67
CA GLY A 97 -7.06 -10.99 2.62
C GLY A 97 -8.09 -10.77 3.72
N LYS A 98 -9.34 -11.03 3.40
CA LYS A 98 -10.45 -10.97 4.36
C LYS A 98 -10.27 -11.99 5.48
N GLY A 99 -10.38 -11.52 6.71
CA GLY A 99 -10.34 -12.36 7.90
C GLY A 99 -11.70 -12.98 8.24
N ALA A 100 -11.67 -13.99 9.10
CA ALA A 100 -12.88 -14.69 9.54
C ALA A 100 -13.84 -13.80 10.37
N ASN A 101 -13.36 -12.68 10.86
CA ASN A 101 -14.14 -11.71 11.63
C ASN A 101 -15.01 -10.78 10.74
N CYS A 102 -14.98 -10.95 9.43
CA CYS A 102 -15.82 -10.22 8.47
C CYS A 102 -16.83 -11.18 7.83
N SER A 103 -18.12 -10.99 8.13
CA SER A 103 -19.21 -11.83 7.58
C SER A 103 -19.55 -11.49 6.13
N ASP A 104 -19.36 -10.24 5.75
CA ASP A 104 -19.68 -9.72 4.42
C ASP A 104 -18.63 -8.73 3.90
N ILE A 105 -18.82 -8.28 2.67
CA ILE A 105 -17.88 -7.38 2.00
C ILE A 105 -17.87 -5.98 2.61
N ASN A 106 -18.98 -5.49 3.14
CA ASN A 106 -19.06 -4.15 3.72
C ASN A 106 -18.27 -4.08 5.04
N GLN A 107 -18.33 -5.15 5.84
CA GLN A 107 -17.49 -5.25 7.03
C GLN A 107 -16.02 -5.30 6.66
N PHE A 108 -15.66 -6.05 5.64
CA PHE A 108 -14.27 -6.09 5.16
C PHE A 108 -13.80 -4.72 4.67
N GLU A 109 -14.60 -4.00 3.90
CA GLU A 109 -14.27 -2.64 3.48
C GLU A 109 -14.09 -1.67 4.64
N SER A 110 -14.95 -1.76 5.65
CA SER A 110 -14.81 -0.98 6.86
C SER A 110 -13.48 -1.27 7.56
N LYS A 111 -13.05 -2.53 7.59
CA LYS A 111 -11.74 -2.92 8.12
C LYS A 111 -10.59 -2.36 7.29
N LEU A 112 -10.65 -2.44 5.98
CA LEU A 112 -9.64 -1.85 5.09
C LEU A 112 -9.51 -0.33 5.30
N PHE A 113 -10.63 0.36 5.47
CA PHE A 113 -10.62 1.79 5.79
C PHE A 113 -9.96 2.08 7.15
N ILE A 114 -10.27 1.28 8.18
CA ILE A 114 -9.69 1.41 9.52
C ILE A 114 -8.17 1.17 9.46
N ILE A 115 -7.73 0.11 8.80
CA ILE A 115 -6.31 -0.21 8.59
C ILE A 115 -5.59 0.98 7.96
N ARG A 116 -6.14 1.52 6.88
CA ARG A 116 -5.58 2.71 6.22
C ARG A 116 -5.42 3.88 7.19
N LYS A 117 -6.45 4.19 7.98
CA LYS A 117 -6.43 5.32 8.90
C LYS A 117 -5.45 5.12 10.05
N GLN A 118 -5.41 3.94 10.63
CA GLN A 118 -4.48 3.60 11.70
C GLN A 118 -3.03 3.64 11.21
N THR A 119 -2.76 3.08 10.03
CA THR A 119 -1.43 3.11 9.39
C THR A 119 -0.96 4.55 9.19
N HIS A 120 -1.81 5.40 8.62
CA HIS A 120 -1.48 6.80 8.43
C HIS A 120 -1.14 7.50 9.75
N GLN A 121 -1.95 7.30 10.79
CA GLN A 121 -1.70 7.90 12.10
C GLN A 121 -0.43 7.37 12.77
N LEU A 122 -0.19 6.06 12.69
CA LEU A 122 0.98 5.45 13.32
C LEU A 122 2.28 5.97 12.70
N ILE A 123 2.35 6.01 11.38
CA ILE A 123 3.56 6.45 10.67
C ILE A 123 3.77 7.95 10.86
N ALA A 124 2.72 8.76 10.78
CA ALA A 124 2.80 10.19 11.02
C ALA A 124 3.24 10.56 12.44
N ASN A 125 2.74 9.83 13.47
CA ASN A 125 3.05 10.11 14.86
C ASN A 125 4.43 9.60 15.28
N ASN A 126 4.93 8.52 14.69
CA ASN A 126 6.17 7.90 15.12
C ASN A 126 7.39 8.32 14.27
N HIS A 127 7.24 9.24 13.34
CA HIS A 127 8.30 9.64 12.40
C HIS A 127 9.03 8.43 11.76
N LEU A 128 8.32 7.31 11.58
CA LEU A 128 8.90 6.07 11.04
C LEU A 128 9.45 6.24 9.63
N ALA A 129 8.94 7.23 8.92
CA ALA A 129 9.35 7.56 7.56
C ALA A 129 10.53 8.55 7.48
N GLY A 130 11.05 9.04 8.62
CA GLY A 130 12.07 10.09 8.68
C GLY A 130 11.49 11.50 8.49
N ASP A 131 12.26 12.52 8.88
CA ASP A 131 11.81 13.93 8.84
C ASP A 131 11.65 14.48 7.41
N GLU A 132 12.17 13.81 6.40
CA GLU A 132 12.25 14.29 5.02
C GLU A 132 11.15 13.80 4.09
N ILE A 133 10.24 12.95 4.56
CA ILE A 133 9.29 12.34 3.65
C ILE A 133 7.99 13.12 3.62
N LEU A 134 7.75 13.74 2.49
CA LEU A 134 6.49 14.27 1.96
C LEU A 134 5.33 13.22 1.94
N VAL A 135 5.45 12.15 2.68
CA VAL A 135 4.51 11.02 2.76
C VAL A 135 3.34 11.31 3.70
N ARG A 136 3.22 12.55 4.18
CA ARG A 136 2.20 12.92 5.18
C ARG A 136 0.77 12.61 4.75
N ASP A 137 0.47 12.58 3.46
CA ASP A 137 -0.91 12.49 3.00
C ASP A 137 -1.27 11.27 2.14
N GLN A 138 -0.32 10.39 1.75
CA GLN A 138 -0.59 9.36 0.73
C GLN A 138 0.04 7.98 0.96
N ILE A 139 0.30 7.56 2.20
CA ILE A 139 0.83 6.22 2.45
C ILE A 139 -0.11 5.11 1.94
N PHE A 140 -1.39 5.41 1.85
CA PHE A 140 -2.42 4.50 1.36
C PHE A 140 -3.36 5.22 0.41
N ALA A 141 -3.29 4.90 -0.87
CA ALA A 141 -4.38 5.23 -1.80
C ALA A 141 -5.65 4.44 -1.42
N PRO A 142 -6.83 4.89 -1.86
CA PRO A 142 -8.06 4.15 -1.61
C PRO A 142 -7.90 2.70 -2.04
N ILE A 143 -8.22 1.79 -1.14
CA ILE A 143 -8.26 0.37 -1.45
C ILE A 143 -9.43 0.16 -2.39
N ALA A 144 -9.16 -0.30 -3.63
CA ALA A 144 -10.18 -0.62 -4.60
C ALA A 144 -10.63 -2.07 -4.43
N ARG A 145 -11.90 -2.32 -4.73
CA ARG A 145 -12.44 -3.66 -4.91
C ARG A 145 -12.14 -4.18 -6.29
#